data_19134e3df5036e09427d84e21b3141a8
#
_entry.id   19134e3df5036e09427d84e21b3141a8
#
_cell.length_a   1.000
_cell.length_b   1.000
_cell.length_c   1.000
_cell.angle_alpha   90.00
_cell.angle_beta   90.00
_cell.angle_gamma   90.00
#
_symmetry.space_group_name_H-M   'P 1'
#
loop_
_entity.id
_entity.type
_entity.pdbx_description
1 polymer ?
#
loop_
_entity_poly.entity_id
_entity_poly.type
_entity_poly.pdbx_seq_one_letter_code
_entity_poly.pdbx_strand_id
1 'polypeptide(L)'
;MASSSAAPILLAAMLLVLQRVAAADAVTTFPGDVAALASLKSAVDAATVPAYSCLASWDFARDPCAAFPCGVRCYAPPNSSYHRVTGVSLDPAGYTGMLPATVFASLPFLAFLSLASNRFHGALPAGTPLPLSLRVLDLSGNAFSGEIPASLFTPASSLEELYLSRNALSGAIPPQVASLSSLKRMELQHNGLTGSLPRMDAMRSLAYLDLSGNALSGSLLDAPGRLPSSLVSVVARSNGFAGPVQAAALAALPAMRVLDLTGNAVTGAIPGAAFAHPSLQQLRLGSNKLGTVEEAPDGGASSQLIELDLGGNRLTGRLPGCVAAMPRLAVVGLDRNRFAGGIPNQYAARAAADGPTDKWVPFVRLMLQGNFLCGALPSQLRQLKEDGAVKCR
;
A
#
# COMPACT_ATOMS: atom_id res chain seq x y z
N MET A 1 70.51 -10.22 55.88
CA MET A 1 69.19 -9.57 55.83
C MET A 1 68.94 -9.19 54.37
N ALA A 2 68.27 -10.00 53.64
CA ALA A 2 67.85 -9.72 52.26
C ALA A 2 66.30 -9.74 52.24
N SER A 3 65.69 -8.56 52.25
CA SER A 3 64.26 -8.40 52.18
C SER A 3 63.78 -8.39 50.70
N SER A 4 62.94 -9.31 50.39
CA SER A 4 62.35 -9.61 49.14
C SER A 4 61.51 -8.44 48.57
N SER A 5 61.84 -7.93 47.36
CA SER A 5 61.13 -6.91 46.61
C SER A 5 60.28 -7.54 45.46
N ALA A 6 59.77 -8.74 45.63
CA ALA A 6 59.04 -9.44 44.60
C ALA A 6 57.52 -9.09 44.55
N ALA A 7 56.97 -8.48 45.57
CA ALA A 7 55.53 -8.22 45.68
C ALA A 7 54.97 -7.18 44.66
N PRO A 8 55.61 -6.07 44.29
CA PRO A 8 55.06 -5.08 43.38
C PRO A 8 55.03 -5.53 41.92
N ILE A 9 55.91 -6.43 41.49
CA ILE A 9 56.01 -6.94 40.12
C ILE A 9 54.87 -7.92 39.83
N LEU A 10 54.52 -8.77 40.81
CA LEU A 10 53.40 -9.71 40.71
C LEU A 10 52.03 -8.98 40.67
N LEU A 11 51.88 -7.90 41.46
CA LEU A 11 50.66 -7.09 41.43
C LEU A 11 50.47 -6.34 40.08
N ALA A 12 51.56 -5.80 39.52
CA ALA A 12 51.52 -5.12 38.21
C ALA A 12 51.25 -6.10 37.06
N ALA A 13 51.83 -7.30 37.10
CA ALA A 13 51.55 -8.34 36.11
C ALA A 13 50.11 -8.87 36.20
N MET A 14 49.58 -8.98 37.42
CA MET A 14 48.19 -9.42 37.64
C MET A 14 47.18 -8.35 37.21
N LEU A 15 47.46 -7.05 37.39
CA LEU A 15 46.67 -5.93 36.88
C LEU A 15 46.70 -5.87 35.35
N LEU A 16 47.84 -6.12 34.70
CA LEU A 16 47.96 -6.18 33.24
C LEU A 16 47.22 -7.38 32.63
N VAL A 17 47.22 -8.53 33.31
CA VAL A 17 46.44 -9.71 32.90
C VAL A 17 44.96 -9.48 33.13
N LEU A 18 44.53 -8.85 34.22
CA LEU A 18 43.13 -8.47 34.48
C LEU A 18 42.64 -7.40 33.50
N GLN A 19 43.49 -6.45 33.07
CA GLN A 19 43.14 -5.49 32.03
C GLN A 19 43.02 -6.16 30.64
N ARG A 20 43.75 -7.23 30.35
CA ARG A 20 43.58 -8.01 29.10
C ARG A 20 42.41 -8.98 29.15
N VAL A 21 42.00 -9.45 30.32
CA VAL A 21 40.80 -10.29 30.49
C VAL A 21 39.51 -9.48 30.51
N ALA A 22 39.59 -8.16 30.84
CA ALA A 22 38.44 -7.27 30.78
C ALA A 22 38.17 -6.67 29.40
N ALA A 23 39.05 -6.85 28.44
CA ALA A 23 38.75 -6.66 27.02
C ALA A 23 38.20 -8.00 26.45
N ALA A 24 37.13 -8.54 27.03
CA ALA A 24 36.26 -9.42 26.29
C ALA A 24 35.91 -8.64 25.02
N ASP A 25 36.31 -9.16 23.84
CA ASP A 25 36.12 -8.53 22.54
C ASP A 25 34.66 -8.05 22.44
N ALA A 26 34.46 -6.75 22.66
CA ALA A 26 33.13 -6.15 22.47
C ALA A 26 32.79 -6.37 21.02
N VAL A 27 31.76 -7.19 20.78
CA VAL A 27 31.29 -7.48 19.43
C VAL A 27 31.00 -6.17 18.74
N THR A 28 31.79 -5.83 17.72
CA THR A 28 31.69 -4.54 17.01
C THR A 28 30.85 -4.69 15.76
N THR A 29 30.38 -3.60 15.22
CA THR A 29 29.68 -3.58 13.92
C THR A 29 30.63 -4.00 12.80
N PHE A 30 30.17 -4.84 11.87
CA PHE A 30 30.95 -5.26 10.70
C PHE A 30 31.44 -4.04 9.91
N PRO A 31 32.73 -3.94 9.55
CA PRO A 31 33.27 -2.73 8.92
C PRO A 31 32.58 -2.33 7.61
N GLY A 32 32.13 -3.31 6.80
CA GLY A 32 31.37 -3.06 5.58
C GLY A 32 29.99 -2.42 5.86
N ASP A 33 29.34 -2.82 6.97
CA ASP A 33 28.06 -2.25 7.38
C ASP A 33 28.26 -0.79 7.87
N VAL A 34 29.36 -0.53 8.61
CA VAL A 34 29.76 0.84 9.03
C VAL A 34 29.98 1.72 7.81
N ALA A 35 30.72 1.23 6.82
CA ALA A 35 30.97 1.97 5.57
C ALA A 35 29.70 2.29 4.80
N ALA A 36 28.74 1.37 4.75
CA ALA A 36 27.45 1.59 4.10
C ALA A 36 26.60 2.65 4.82
N LEU A 37 26.56 2.63 6.16
CA LEU A 37 25.90 3.67 6.95
C LEU A 37 26.58 5.04 6.79
N ALA A 38 27.91 5.09 6.77
CA ALA A 38 28.67 6.31 6.53
C ALA A 38 28.40 6.86 5.11
N SER A 39 28.32 5.99 4.10
CA SER A 39 27.93 6.35 2.73
C SER A 39 26.52 6.94 2.69
N LEU A 40 25.56 6.36 3.39
CA LEU A 40 24.20 6.92 3.49
C LEU A 40 24.23 8.32 4.14
N LYS A 41 24.92 8.48 5.26
CA LYS A 41 25.01 9.78 5.93
C LYS A 41 25.69 10.83 5.04
N SER A 42 26.77 10.48 4.34
CA SER A 42 27.50 11.40 3.45
C SER A 42 26.70 11.77 2.18
N ALA A 43 25.73 10.95 1.79
CA ALA A 43 24.84 11.23 0.66
C ALA A 43 23.69 12.19 0.99
N VAL A 44 23.53 12.53 2.27
CA VAL A 44 22.56 13.53 2.74
C VAL A 44 23.24 14.90 2.82
N ASP A 45 22.56 15.93 2.31
CA ASP A 45 23.02 17.31 2.42
C ASP A 45 23.08 17.71 3.91
N ALA A 46 24.30 17.97 4.40
CA ALA A 46 24.55 18.32 5.78
C ALA A 46 23.77 19.56 6.26
N ALA A 47 23.47 20.50 5.35
CA ALA A 47 22.67 21.68 5.66
C ALA A 47 21.21 21.35 6.00
N THR A 48 20.73 20.16 5.62
CA THR A 48 19.36 19.69 5.87
C THR A 48 19.24 18.79 7.09
N VAL A 49 20.35 18.52 7.81
CA VAL A 49 20.37 17.65 8.99
C VAL A 49 20.16 18.48 10.25
N PRO A 50 18.99 18.46 10.90
CA PRO A 50 18.76 19.20 12.14
C PRO A 50 19.62 18.66 13.29
N ALA A 51 20.12 19.52 14.16
CA ALA A 51 21.07 19.16 15.21
C ALA A 51 20.57 18.09 16.20
N TYR A 52 19.26 17.96 16.38
CA TYR A 52 18.60 16.99 17.28
C TYR A 52 17.97 15.81 16.53
N SER A 53 18.25 15.65 15.25
CA SER A 53 17.71 14.57 14.43
C SER A 53 18.50 13.27 14.59
N CYS A 54 17.89 12.18 14.18
CA CYS A 54 18.51 10.86 14.25
C CYS A 54 19.87 10.83 13.53
N LEU A 55 19.92 11.30 12.30
CA LEU A 55 21.11 11.27 11.47
C LEU A 55 22.24 12.17 12.03
N ALA A 56 21.90 13.26 12.72
CA ALA A 56 22.90 14.12 13.41
C ALA A 56 23.65 13.35 14.50
N SER A 57 22.96 12.44 15.19
CA SER A 57 23.51 11.65 16.30
C SER A 57 24.43 10.50 15.86
N TRP A 58 24.53 10.19 14.56
CA TRP A 58 25.39 9.14 14.04
C TRP A 58 26.86 9.60 14.03
N ASP A 59 27.58 9.27 15.11
CA ASP A 59 29.02 9.57 15.27
C ASP A 59 29.84 8.29 14.99
N PHE A 60 30.43 8.21 13.80
CA PHE A 60 31.22 7.06 13.37
C PHE A 60 32.61 6.93 14.09
N ALA A 61 32.97 7.81 15.02
CA ALA A 61 34.04 7.54 15.97
C ALA A 61 33.61 6.48 17.00
N ARG A 62 32.35 6.14 17.07
CA ARG A 62 31.74 5.16 17.97
C ARG A 62 31.11 4.02 17.17
N ASP A 63 30.95 2.87 17.78
CA ASP A 63 30.34 1.70 17.13
C ASP A 63 28.83 1.93 16.85
N PRO A 64 28.35 1.82 15.60
CA PRO A 64 26.95 2.07 15.25
C PRO A 64 25.95 1.19 16.01
N CYS A 65 26.23 -0.10 16.16
CA CYS A 65 25.32 -1.04 16.81
C CYS A 65 25.25 -0.86 18.33
N ALA A 66 26.28 -0.28 18.93
CA ALA A 66 26.34 -0.05 20.37
C ALA A 66 25.97 1.38 20.78
N ALA A 67 26.24 2.36 19.92
CA ALA A 67 26.25 3.76 20.31
C ALA A 67 25.24 4.66 19.59
N PHE A 68 24.68 4.25 18.45
CA PHE A 68 23.68 5.08 17.77
C PHE A 68 22.34 5.00 18.52
N PRO A 69 21.81 6.14 19.00
CA PRO A 69 20.59 6.16 19.81
C PRO A 69 19.33 5.86 19.00
N CYS A 70 19.40 5.99 17.68
CA CYS A 70 18.28 5.77 16.77
C CYS A 70 18.74 5.43 15.36
N GLY A 71 17.79 4.94 14.56
CA GLY A 71 17.92 4.75 13.11
C GLY A 71 18.62 3.47 12.69
N VAL A 72 19.35 2.79 13.55
CA VAL A 72 20.06 1.55 13.24
C VAL A 72 19.57 0.41 14.14
N ARG A 73 19.31 -0.74 13.55
CA ARG A 73 19.03 -1.99 14.28
C ARG A 73 20.07 -3.02 13.87
N CYS A 74 20.54 -3.78 14.84
CA CYS A 74 21.58 -4.77 14.64
C CYS A 74 21.17 -6.13 15.20
N TYR A 75 21.85 -7.14 14.69
CA TYR A 75 21.76 -8.52 15.14
C TYR A 75 23.16 -9.11 15.22
N ALA A 76 23.44 -9.90 16.24
CA ALA A 76 24.65 -10.69 16.37
C ALA A 76 24.39 -12.11 15.85
N PRO A 77 24.88 -12.47 14.65
CA PRO A 77 24.72 -13.85 14.17
C PRO A 77 25.44 -14.83 15.11
N PRO A 78 24.92 -16.04 15.33
CA PRO A 78 25.61 -17.05 16.12
C PRO A 78 27.03 -17.28 15.58
N ASN A 79 27.99 -17.36 16.47
CA ASN A 79 29.43 -17.57 16.15
C ASN A 79 30.07 -16.45 15.31
N SER A 80 29.49 -15.26 15.28
CA SER A 80 30.06 -14.09 14.60
C SER A 80 30.81 -13.21 15.58
N SER A 81 31.97 -12.70 15.16
CA SER A 81 32.73 -11.66 15.88
C SER A 81 32.16 -10.25 15.65
N TYR A 82 31.09 -10.12 14.85
CA TYR A 82 30.54 -8.84 14.46
C TYR A 82 29.03 -8.79 14.60
N HIS A 83 28.52 -7.65 14.99
CA HIS A 83 27.13 -7.27 14.76
C HIS A 83 26.90 -6.94 13.28
N ARG A 84 25.73 -7.30 12.76
CA ARG A 84 25.30 -6.97 11.40
C ARG A 84 24.11 -6.02 11.45
N VAL A 85 24.11 -5.02 10.59
CA VAL A 85 22.97 -4.10 10.44
C VAL A 85 21.80 -4.82 9.78
N THR A 86 20.68 -4.88 10.47
CA THR A 86 19.44 -5.50 9.99
C THR A 86 18.32 -4.50 9.72
N GLY A 87 18.45 -3.28 10.23
CA GLY A 87 17.47 -2.24 9.97
C GLY A 87 18.08 -0.85 9.94
N VAL A 88 17.60 -0.05 9.00
CA VAL A 88 17.89 1.38 8.90
C VAL A 88 16.58 2.13 8.80
N SER A 89 16.37 3.12 9.69
CA SER A 89 15.16 3.95 9.71
C SER A 89 15.51 5.38 10.07
N LEU A 90 15.33 6.30 9.15
CA LEU A 90 15.51 7.73 9.45
C LEU A 90 14.18 8.36 9.86
N ASP A 91 14.23 9.28 10.80
CA ASP A 91 13.09 10.09 11.20
C ASP A 91 12.68 11.08 10.10
N PRO A 92 11.43 11.58 10.10
CA PRO A 92 10.95 12.53 9.10
C PRO A 92 11.43 13.95 9.37
N ALA A 93 12.75 14.18 9.30
CA ALA A 93 13.39 15.43 9.64
C ALA A 93 13.64 16.36 8.44
N GLY A 94 13.18 15.96 7.24
CA GLY A 94 13.34 16.74 6.02
C GLY A 94 14.70 16.58 5.34
N TYR A 95 15.38 15.47 5.56
CA TYR A 95 16.66 15.17 4.93
C TYR A 95 16.60 15.21 3.41
N THR A 96 17.53 15.93 2.81
CA THR A 96 17.70 16.02 1.34
C THR A 96 18.96 15.27 0.94
N GLY A 97 18.88 14.46 -0.12
CA GLY A 97 20.02 13.68 -0.61
C GLY A 97 19.62 12.62 -1.60
N MET A 98 20.54 11.75 -1.94
CA MET A 98 20.29 10.60 -2.82
C MET A 98 20.47 9.30 -2.06
N LEU A 99 19.75 8.25 -2.47
CA LEU A 99 19.97 6.91 -1.90
C LEU A 99 21.15 6.24 -2.61
N PRO A 100 22.28 6.00 -1.93
CA PRO A 100 23.44 5.37 -2.56
C PRO A 100 23.22 3.86 -2.74
N ALA A 101 23.68 3.31 -3.86
CA ALA A 101 23.59 1.88 -4.17
C ALA A 101 24.30 1.00 -3.13
N THR A 102 25.28 1.53 -2.44
CA THR A 102 26.03 0.85 -1.36
C THR A 102 25.13 0.38 -0.21
N VAL A 103 24.01 1.05 0.05
CA VAL A 103 23.02 0.60 1.06
C VAL A 103 22.46 -0.78 0.71
N PHE A 104 22.20 -1.06 -0.56
CA PHE A 104 21.73 -2.38 -0.99
C PHE A 104 22.89 -3.38 -1.18
N ALA A 105 24.03 -2.92 -1.72
CA ALA A 105 25.16 -3.79 -2.03
C ALA A 105 25.92 -4.28 -0.79
N SER A 106 26.03 -3.44 0.24
CA SER A 106 26.93 -3.70 1.37
C SER A 106 26.23 -4.10 2.66
N LEU A 107 24.88 -4.11 2.70
CA LEU A 107 24.09 -4.51 3.87
C LEU A 107 23.31 -5.82 3.58
N PRO A 108 23.97 -6.97 3.43
CA PRO A 108 23.32 -8.23 3.01
C PRO A 108 22.34 -8.79 4.06
N PHE A 109 22.40 -8.34 5.31
CA PHE A 109 21.47 -8.72 6.39
C PHE A 109 20.35 -7.70 6.61
N LEU A 110 20.29 -6.63 5.79
CA LEU A 110 19.25 -5.61 5.91
C LEU A 110 17.87 -6.22 5.67
N ALA A 111 17.03 -6.21 6.70
CA ALA A 111 15.67 -6.69 6.67
C ALA A 111 14.63 -5.54 6.59
N PHE A 112 15.01 -4.35 7.03
CA PHE A 112 14.15 -3.19 7.07
C PHE A 112 14.90 -1.94 6.65
N LEU A 113 14.37 -1.19 5.66
CA LEU A 113 14.85 0.13 5.28
C LEU A 113 13.68 1.10 5.18
N SER A 114 13.72 2.18 5.96
CA SER A 114 12.77 3.29 5.84
C SER A 114 13.49 4.63 5.80
N LEU A 115 13.27 5.37 4.71
CA LEU A 115 13.64 6.77 4.54
C LEU A 115 12.38 7.65 4.37
N ALA A 116 11.23 7.15 4.80
CA ALA A 116 9.93 7.73 4.54
C ALA A 116 9.78 9.18 5.03
N SER A 117 8.95 9.96 4.33
CA SER A 117 8.58 11.32 4.71
C SER A 117 9.76 12.27 4.87
N ASN A 118 10.71 12.21 3.92
CA ASN A 118 11.86 13.10 3.82
C ASN A 118 11.86 13.81 2.45
N ARG A 119 13.04 14.27 2.00
CA ARG A 119 13.22 14.95 0.70
C ARG A 119 14.32 14.29 -0.12
N PHE A 120 14.50 12.98 0.02
CA PHE A 120 15.42 12.23 -0.85
C PHE A 120 14.96 12.35 -2.29
N HIS A 121 15.92 12.51 -3.21
CA HIS A 121 15.66 12.76 -4.62
C HIS A 121 16.57 11.94 -5.55
N GLY A 122 16.43 12.13 -6.86
CA GLY A 122 17.17 11.39 -7.87
C GLY A 122 16.54 10.03 -8.16
N ALA A 123 17.21 9.25 -8.99
CA ALA A 123 16.74 7.93 -9.37
C ALA A 123 16.98 6.89 -8.26
N LEU A 124 16.14 5.87 -8.21
CA LEU A 124 16.41 4.68 -7.40
C LEU A 124 17.67 3.96 -7.92
N PRO A 125 18.48 3.35 -7.05
CA PRO A 125 19.72 2.68 -7.45
C PRO A 125 19.47 1.59 -8.50
N ALA A 126 20.04 1.74 -9.68
CA ALA A 126 19.97 0.75 -10.76
C ALA A 126 21.18 -0.21 -10.72
N GLY A 127 21.01 -1.40 -11.27
CA GLY A 127 22.09 -2.41 -11.36
C GLY A 127 22.43 -3.14 -10.06
N THR A 128 21.82 -2.76 -8.94
CA THR A 128 22.03 -3.40 -7.63
C THR A 128 20.70 -3.98 -7.16
N PRO A 129 20.58 -5.30 -7.01
CA PRO A 129 19.37 -5.90 -6.47
C PRO A 129 19.17 -5.56 -4.99
N LEU A 130 17.93 -5.60 -4.54
CA LEU A 130 17.61 -5.50 -3.11
C LEU A 130 18.26 -6.66 -2.34
N PRO A 131 18.73 -6.44 -1.11
CA PRO A 131 19.23 -7.53 -0.25
C PRO A 131 18.20 -8.64 -0.12
N LEU A 132 18.62 -9.88 -0.21
CA LEU A 132 17.72 -11.05 -0.14
C LEU A 132 16.98 -11.16 1.19
N SER A 133 17.55 -10.61 2.25
CA SER A 133 16.96 -10.52 3.60
C SER A 133 15.93 -9.40 3.75
N LEU A 134 15.86 -8.47 2.78
CA LEU A 134 15.00 -7.28 2.91
C LEU A 134 13.52 -7.70 2.86
N ARG A 135 12.80 -7.35 3.92
CA ARG A 135 11.36 -7.62 4.05
C ARG A 135 10.52 -6.37 3.83
N VAL A 136 11.01 -5.22 4.27
CA VAL A 136 10.30 -3.95 4.16
C VAL A 136 11.21 -2.91 3.53
N LEU A 137 10.74 -2.33 2.43
CA LEU A 137 11.34 -1.15 1.80
C LEU A 137 10.33 -0.01 1.80
N ASP A 138 10.60 1.03 2.61
CA ASP A 138 9.76 2.21 2.67
C ASP A 138 10.55 3.48 2.27
N LEU A 139 10.27 3.94 1.05
CA LEU A 139 10.79 5.17 0.48
C LEU A 139 9.68 6.19 0.21
N SER A 140 8.49 5.98 0.80
CA SER A 140 7.31 6.81 0.57
C SER A 140 7.50 8.27 1.02
N GLY A 141 6.77 9.19 0.38
CA GLY A 141 6.78 10.60 0.77
C GLY A 141 8.15 11.26 0.60
N ASN A 142 8.79 11.05 -0.54
CA ASN A 142 10.05 11.64 -0.93
C ASN A 142 9.96 12.32 -2.31
N ALA A 143 11.08 12.66 -2.93
CA ALA A 143 11.20 13.25 -4.25
C ALA A 143 11.97 12.33 -5.23
N PHE A 144 11.96 11.00 -5.02
CA PHE A 144 12.57 10.06 -5.95
C PHE A 144 11.90 10.16 -7.32
N SER A 145 12.71 10.09 -8.39
CA SER A 145 12.26 10.30 -9.76
C SER A 145 12.84 9.26 -10.72
N GLY A 146 12.42 9.32 -11.99
CA GLY A 146 12.83 8.32 -12.99
C GLY A 146 12.05 7.01 -12.84
N GLU A 147 12.50 5.99 -13.54
CA GLU A 147 11.83 4.69 -13.58
C GLU A 147 12.14 3.83 -12.35
N ILE A 148 11.26 2.90 -12.03
CA ILE A 148 11.54 1.84 -11.04
C ILE A 148 12.45 0.82 -11.71
N PRO A 149 13.72 0.67 -11.26
CA PRO A 149 14.66 -0.22 -11.95
C PRO A 149 14.25 -1.69 -11.81
N ALA A 150 14.15 -2.41 -12.92
CA ALA A 150 13.87 -3.84 -12.95
C ALA A 150 14.88 -4.68 -12.15
N SER A 151 16.13 -4.21 -12.10
CA SER A 151 17.24 -4.84 -11.38
C SER A 151 17.04 -4.90 -9.85
N LEU A 152 16.15 -4.09 -9.29
CA LEU A 152 15.84 -4.17 -7.86
C LEU A 152 15.18 -5.50 -7.47
N PHE A 153 14.42 -6.10 -8.38
CA PHE A 153 13.57 -7.25 -8.09
C PHE A 153 14.19 -8.55 -8.58
N THR A 154 14.38 -9.49 -7.66
CA THR A 154 14.89 -10.84 -7.96
C THR A 154 13.91 -11.89 -7.41
N PRO A 155 13.83 -13.07 -8.04
CA PRO A 155 12.94 -14.14 -7.59
C PRO A 155 13.23 -14.67 -6.18
N ALA A 156 14.47 -14.51 -5.70
CA ALA A 156 14.88 -14.96 -4.36
C ALA A 156 14.62 -13.91 -3.26
N SER A 157 14.02 -12.77 -3.60
CA SER A 157 13.73 -11.69 -2.65
C SER A 157 12.73 -12.13 -1.56
N SER A 158 13.02 -11.79 -0.32
CA SER A 158 12.12 -11.97 0.83
C SER A 158 11.19 -10.79 1.06
N LEU A 159 11.09 -9.85 0.11
CA LEU A 159 10.34 -8.61 0.27
C LEU A 159 8.86 -8.89 0.51
N GLU A 160 8.36 -8.40 1.64
CA GLU A 160 6.98 -8.52 2.09
C GLU A 160 6.18 -7.23 1.87
N GLU A 161 6.82 -6.09 2.01
CA GLU A 161 6.18 -4.79 1.91
C GLU A 161 7.04 -3.82 1.09
N LEU A 162 6.43 -3.16 0.10
CA LEU A 162 7.04 -2.18 -0.78
C LEU A 162 6.22 -0.90 -0.78
N TYR A 163 6.80 0.19 -0.27
CA TYR A 163 6.20 1.51 -0.19
C TYR A 163 7.03 2.52 -1.01
N LEU A 164 6.55 2.88 -2.18
CA LEU A 164 7.13 3.89 -3.05
C LEU A 164 6.17 5.06 -3.31
N SER A 165 5.08 5.14 -2.56
CA SER A 165 4.02 6.14 -2.74
C SER A 165 4.52 7.57 -2.52
N ARG A 166 3.82 8.54 -3.12
CA ARG A 166 4.11 9.97 -2.95
C ARG A 166 5.55 10.32 -3.28
N ASN A 167 5.95 10.01 -4.53
CA ASN A 167 7.22 10.33 -5.14
C ASN A 167 6.99 10.93 -6.55
N ALA A 168 8.06 11.16 -7.29
CA ALA A 168 8.03 11.60 -8.69
C ALA A 168 8.45 10.47 -9.66
N LEU A 169 8.22 9.20 -9.29
CA LEU A 169 8.56 8.05 -10.12
C LEU A 169 7.71 8.03 -11.39
N SER A 170 8.32 7.62 -12.49
CA SER A 170 7.72 7.63 -13.83
C SER A 170 7.98 6.33 -14.59
N GLY A 171 7.54 6.25 -15.85
CA GLY A 171 7.69 5.03 -16.65
C GLY A 171 6.75 3.90 -16.20
N ALA A 172 6.98 2.71 -16.72
CA ALA A 172 6.13 1.55 -16.45
C ALA A 172 6.54 0.81 -15.17
N ILE A 173 5.60 0.14 -14.55
CA ILE A 173 5.89 -0.84 -13.49
C ILE A 173 6.63 -2.02 -14.15
N PRO A 174 7.88 -2.31 -13.73
CA PRO A 174 8.67 -3.35 -14.40
C PRO A 174 8.07 -4.74 -14.19
N PRO A 175 8.00 -5.59 -15.23
CA PRO A 175 7.42 -6.93 -15.12
C PRO A 175 8.10 -7.82 -14.05
N GLN A 176 9.34 -7.53 -13.71
CA GLN A 176 10.12 -8.24 -12.70
C GLN A 176 9.50 -8.15 -11.30
N VAL A 177 8.65 -7.16 -11.04
CA VAL A 177 7.89 -7.08 -9.78
C VAL A 177 7.06 -8.35 -9.53
N ALA A 178 6.59 -9.00 -10.59
CA ALA A 178 5.81 -10.24 -10.49
C ALA A 178 6.60 -11.44 -9.93
N SER A 179 7.93 -11.35 -9.85
CA SER A 179 8.77 -12.38 -9.23
C SER A 179 8.75 -12.35 -7.69
N LEU A 180 8.22 -11.28 -7.08
CA LEU A 180 8.18 -11.09 -5.63
C LEU A 180 7.06 -11.93 -4.98
N SER A 181 7.25 -13.23 -4.90
CA SER A 181 6.23 -14.17 -4.40
C SER A 181 5.85 -13.98 -2.93
N SER A 182 6.74 -13.41 -2.12
CA SER A 182 6.53 -13.11 -0.70
C SER A 182 5.82 -11.79 -0.45
N LEU A 183 5.67 -10.93 -1.48
CA LEU A 183 5.13 -9.59 -1.32
C LEU A 183 3.65 -9.64 -0.92
N LYS A 184 3.32 -9.00 0.19
CA LYS A 184 1.98 -8.92 0.79
C LYS A 184 1.31 -7.57 0.50
N ARG A 185 2.12 -6.51 0.44
CA ARG A 185 1.65 -5.13 0.25
C ARG A 185 2.51 -4.38 -0.74
N MET A 186 1.87 -3.70 -1.69
CA MET A 186 2.53 -2.82 -2.67
C MET A 186 1.77 -1.50 -2.75
N GLU A 187 2.46 -0.41 -2.41
CA GLU A 187 1.91 0.93 -2.44
C GLU A 187 2.74 1.82 -3.37
N LEU A 188 2.16 2.17 -4.52
CA LEU A 188 2.78 2.98 -5.57
C LEU A 188 1.98 4.27 -5.83
N GLN A 189 0.97 4.59 -5.01
CA GLN A 189 0.06 5.70 -5.25
C GLN A 189 0.76 7.07 -5.23
N HIS A 190 0.19 8.01 -5.99
CA HIS A 190 0.70 9.38 -6.14
C HIS A 190 2.13 9.43 -6.69
N ASN A 191 2.29 8.93 -7.91
CA ASN A 191 3.48 9.00 -8.74
C ASN A 191 3.08 9.39 -10.18
N GLY A 192 4.05 9.37 -11.09
CA GLY A 192 3.85 9.58 -12.53
C GLY A 192 3.93 8.29 -13.34
N LEU A 193 3.59 7.13 -12.76
CA LEU A 193 3.70 5.83 -13.42
C LEU A 193 2.73 5.70 -14.59
N THR A 194 3.18 5.08 -15.68
CA THR A 194 2.48 4.97 -16.96
C THR A 194 2.42 3.51 -17.45
N GLY A 195 1.79 3.28 -18.59
CA GLY A 195 1.69 1.95 -19.20
C GLY A 195 0.67 1.06 -18.51
N SER A 196 0.68 -0.21 -18.84
CA SER A 196 -0.26 -1.20 -18.28
C SER A 196 0.34 -1.93 -17.08
N LEU A 197 -0.53 -2.37 -16.17
CA LEU A 197 -0.12 -3.24 -15.08
C LEU A 197 0.42 -4.57 -15.64
N PRO A 198 1.62 -5.04 -15.25
CA PRO A 198 2.12 -6.34 -15.65
C PRO A 198 1.23 -7.47 -15.11
N ARG A 199 1.37 -8.68 -15.65
CA ARG A 199 0.73 -9.85 -15.05
C ARG A 199 1.34 -10.12 -13.68
N MET A 200 0.48 -10.31 -12.68
CA MET A 200 0.87 -10.45 -11.27
C MET A 200 0.35 -11.75 -10.64
N ASP A 201 -0.21 -12.65 -11.43
CA ASP A 201 -0.81 -13.92 -10.98
C ASP A 201 0.17 -14.84 -10.20
N ALA A 202 1.47 -14.66 -10.40
CA ALA A 202 2.51 -15.37 -9.65
C ALA A 202 2.72 -14.85 -8.20
N MET A 203 2.23 -13.66 -7.87
CA MET A 203 2.42 -13.03 -6.55
C MET A 203 1.41 -13.55 -5.51
N ARG A 204 1.57 -14.81 -5.13
CA ARG A 204 0.59 -15.57 -4.34
C ARG A 204 0.33 -15.04 -2.93
N SER A 205 1.16 -14.15 -2.43
CA SER A 205 1.02 -13.54 -1.10
C SER A 205 0.42 -12.13 -1.14
N LEU A 206 0.32 -11.51 -2.34
CA LEU A 206 -0.11 -10.12 -2.45
C LEU A 206 -1.57 -9.96 -2.07
N ALA A 207 -1.80 -9.24 -0.97
CA ALA A 207 -3.12 -8.97 -0.43
C ALA A 207 -3.58 -7.51 -0.65
N TYR A 208 -2.64 -6.57 -0.69
CA TYR A 208 -2.95 -5.14 -0.76
C TYR A 208 -2.17 -4.47 -1.89
N LEU A 209 -2.89 -3.84 -2.82
CA LEU A 209 -2.34 -3.12 -3.97
C LEU A 209 -2.99 -1.74 -4.06
N ASP A 210 -2.17 -0.68 -3.92
CA ASP A 210 -2.60 0.70 -4.17
C ASP A 210 -1.78 1.33 -5.30
N LEU A 211 -2.47 1.68 -6.38
CA LEU A 211 -1.94 2.31 -7.59
C LEU A 211 -2.51 3.71 -7.83
N SER A 212 -3.26 4.27 -6.89
CA SER A 212 -4.06 5.48 -7.07
C SER A 212 -3.22 6.70 -7.48
N GLY A 213 -3.82 7.60 -8.27
CA GLY A 213 -3.17 8.86 -8.63
C GLY A 213 -1.89 8.67 -9.44
N ASN A 214 -1.96 7.86 -10.49
CA ASN A 214 -0.93 7.65 -11.51
C ASN A 214 -1.52 7.87 -12.91
N ALA A 215 -0.75 7.59 -13.95
CA ALA A 215 -1.17 7.62 -15.36
C ALA A 215 -1.19 6.20 -15.98
N LEU A 216 -1.48 5.19 -15.16
CA LEU A 216 -1.56 3.80 -15.60
C LEU A 216 -2.78 3.59 -16.50
N SER A 217 -2.67 2.66 -17.45
CA SER A 217 -3.67 2.40 -18.48
C SER A 217 -3.87 0.90 -18.73
N GLY A 218 -4.61 0.55 -19.77
CA GLY A 218 -4.95 -0.83 -20.07
C GLY A 218 -6.15 -1.33 -19.26
N SER A 219 -6.32 -2.63 -19.14
CA SER A 219 -7.43 -3.22 -18.41
C SER A 219 -6.96 -4.04 -17.23
N LEU A 220 -7.70 -3.95 -16.10
CA LEU A 220 -7.42 -4.73 -14.89
C LEU A 220 -8.26 -6.01 -14.81
N LEU A 221 -9.49 -5.96 -15.32
CA LEU A 221 -10.52 -6.97 -15.07
C LEU A 221 -11.16 -7.47 -16.38
N ASP A 222 -10.40 -7.47 -17.48
CA ASP A 222 -10.83 -7.96 -18.80
C ASP A 222 -10.62 -9.47 -18.97
N ALA A 223 -9.84 -10.11 -18.11
CA ALA A 223 -9.59 -11.54 -18.16
C ALA A 223 -9.24 -12.11 -16.78
N PRO A 224 -9.59 -13.37 -16.49
CA PRO A 224 -9.14 -14.06 -15.29
C PRO A 224 -7.62 -14.29 -15.29
N GLY A 225 -7.01 -14.41 -14.10
CA GLY A 225 -5.60 -14.76 -13.96
C GLY A 225 -4.61 -13.63 -14.33
N ARG A 226 -5.06 -12.38 -14.34
CA ARG A 226 -4.18 -11.21 -14.50
C ARG A 226 -3.67 -10.72 -13.15
N LEU A 227 -4.54 -10.74 -12.16
CA LEU A 227 -4.28 -10.38 -10.77
C LEU A 227 -4.19 -11.64 -9.90
N PRO A 228 -3.44 -11.61 -8.80
CA PRO A 228 -3.32 -12.76 -7.90
C PRO A 228 -4.63 -12.99 -7.11
N SER A 229 -5.01 -14.25 -6.96
CA SER A 229 -6.22 -14.65 -6.23
C SER A 229 -6.19 -14.35 -4.73
N SER A 230 -5.02 -14.05 -4.20
CA SER A 230 -4.79 -13.63 -2.80
C SER A 230 -5.20 -12.19 -2.50
N LEU A 231 -5.51 -11.38 -3.52
CA LEU A 231 -5.83 -9.96 -3.34
C LEU A 231 -7.10 -9.78 -2.50
N VAL A 232 -6.95 -9.00 -1.45
CA VAL A 232 -8.02 -8.55 -0.55
C VAL A 232 -8.48 -7.14 -0.91
N SER A 233 -7.54 -6.28 -1.30
CA SER A 233 -7.82 -4.89 -1.63
C SER A 233 -7.04 -4.43 -2.86
N VAL A 234 -7.77 -3.87 -3.82
CA VAL A 234 -7.23 -3.15 -4.98
C VAL A 234 -7.80 -1.75 -4.99
N VAL A 235 -6.92 -0.76 -4.85
CA VAL A 235 -7.25 0.65 -4.97
C VAL A 235 -6.46 1.23 -6.13
N ALA A 236 -7.15 1.65 -7.19
CA ALA A 236 -6.52 2.16 -8.42
C ALA A 236 -7.22 3.42 -8.94
N ARG A 237 -7.67 4.28 -8.00
CA ARG A 237 -8.39 5.54 -8.30
C ARG A 237 -7.54 6.49 -9.12
N SER A 238 -8.21 7.32 -9.93
CA SER A 238 -7.56 8.42 -10.67
C SER A 238 -6.39 7.91 -11.50
N ASN A 239 -6.71 7.05 -12.46
CA ASN A 239 -5.82 6.50 -13.48
C ASN A 239 -6.51 6.50 -14.85
N GLY A 240 -5.90 5.87 -15.85
CA GLY A 240 -6.44 5.66 -17.19
C GLY A 240 -6.92 4.23 -17.47
N PHE A 241 -7.19 3.43 -16.45
CA PHE A 241 -7.67 2.05 -16.65
C PHE A 241 -8.98 2.03 -17.42
N ALA A 242 -9.06 1.16 -18.43
CA ALA A 242 -10.18 1.04 -19.36
C ALA A 242 -10.62 -0.42 -19.53
N GLY A 243 -11.60 -0.65 -20.40
CA GLY A 243 -12.15 -1.97 -20.66
C GLY A 243 -13.26 -2.35 -19.67
N PRO A 244 -13.86 -3.54 -19.85
CA PRO A 244 -14.97 -4.01 -19.04
C PRO A 244 -14.51 -4.62 -17.71
N VAL A 245 -15.45 -4.69 -16.77
CA VAL A 245 -15.35 -5.55 -15.59
C VAL A 245 -15.99 -6.89 -15.92
N GLN A 246 -15.18 -7.92 -16.14
CA GLN A 246 -15.73 -9.25 -16.48
C GLN A 246 -16.03 -10.08 -15.24
N ALA A 247 -17.16 -10.79 -15.27
CA ALA A 247 -17.59 -11.69 -14.20
C ALA A 247 -16.54 -12.77 -13.88
N ALA A 248 -15.92 -13.35 -14.92
CA ALA A 248 -14.88 -14.36 -14.76
C ALA A 248 -13.59 -13.83 -14.10
N ALA A 249 -13.26 -12.56 -14.35
CA ALA A 249 -12.12 -11.91 -13.71
C ALA A 249 -12.36 -11.67 -12.21
N LEU A 250 -13.56 -11.24 -11.83
CA LEU A 250 -13.97 -11.11 -10.42
C LEU A 250 -14.01 -12.47 -9.72
N ALA A 251 -14.57 -13.50 -10.36
CA ALA A 251 -14.63 -14.85 -9.79
C ALA A 251 -13.24 -15.45 -9.52
N ALA A 252 -12.21 -15.01 -10.26
CA ALA A 252 -10.82 -15.41 -10.03
C ALA A 252 -10.18 -14.74 -8.80
N LEU A 253 -10.88 -13.84 -8.11
CA LEU A 253 -10.39 -13.05 -6.96
C LEU A 253 -11.24 -13.30 -5.69
N PRO A 254 -11.39 -14.54 -5.23
CA PRO A 254 -12.36 -14.92 -4.20
C PRO A 254 -12.15 -14.21 -2.84
N ALA A 255 -10.94 -13.76 -2.55
CA ALA A 255 -10.60 -13.05 -1.31
C ALA A 255 -10.90 -11.54 -1.37
N MET A 256 -11.29 -10.99 -2.53
CA MET A 256 -11.46 -9.54 -2.76
C MET A 256 -12.54 -8.96 -1.86
N ARG A 257 -12.17 -7.98 -1.05
CA ARG A 257 -13.09 -7.21 -0.19
C ARG A 257 -13.28 -5.78 -0.66
N VAL A 258 -12.24 -5.18 -1.23
CA VAL A 258 -12.26 -3.78 -1.69
C VAL A 258 -11.79 -3.72 -3.12
N LEU A 259 -12.65 -3.21 -4.00
CA LEU A 259 -12.32 -2.85 -5.38
C LEU A 259 -12.68 -1.39 -5.61
N ASP A 260 -11.67 -0.55 -5.79
CA ASP A 260 -11.87 0.88 -6.04
C ASP A 260 -11.16 1.31 -7.33
N LEU A 261 -11.96 1.52 -8.38
CA LEU A 261 -11.53 2.02 -9.69
C LEU A 261 -12.13 3.40 -9.98
N THR A 262 -12.47 4.17 -8.95
CA THR A 262 -13.05 5.51 -9.10
C THR A 262 -12.17 6.42 -9.97
N GLY A 263 -12.79 7.18 -10.89
CA GLY A 263 -12.04 8.14 -11.70
C GLY A 263 -11.13 7.50 -12.74
N ASN A 264 -11.66 6.52 -13.47
CA ASN A 264 -10.97 5.81 -14.56
C ASN A 264 -11.78 5.89 -15.88
N ALA A 265 -11.46 5.05 -16.84
CA ALA A 265 -12.15 4.96 -18.13
C ALA A 265 -12.84 3.60 -18.32
N VAL A 266 -13.25 2.92 -17.25
CA VAL A 266 -13.91 1.61 -17.27
C VAL A 266 -15.24 1.71 -18.01
N THR A 267 -15.53 0.73 -18.86
CA THR A 267 -16.67 0.71 -19.80
C THR A 267 -17.50 -0.56 -19.65
N GLY A 268 -18.60 -0.65 -20.40
CA GLY A 268 -19.44 -1.83 -20.48
C GLY A 268 -20.49 -1.91 -19.37
N ALA A 269 -20.93 -3.12 -19.09
CA ALA A 269 -21.89 -3.42 -18.02
C ALA A 269 -21.16 -3.74 -16.70
N ILE A 270 -21.81 -3.45 -15.59
CA ILE A 270 -21.43 -4.01 -14.29
C ILE A 270 -22.07 -5.38 -14.23
N PRO A 271 -21.28 -6.48 -14.15
CA PRO A 271 -21.85 -7.82 -14.15
C PRO A 271 -22.61 -8.09 -12.85
N GLY A 272 -23.76 -8.73 -12.94
CA GLY A 272 -24.58 -9.13 -11.78
C GLY A 272 -23.81 -10.00 -10.77
N ALA A 273 -22.83 -10.76 -11.25
CA ALA A 273 -21.90 -11.53 -10.39
C ALA A 273 -21.08 -10.68 -9.42
N ALA A 274 -20.86 -9.39 -9.71
CA ALA A 274 -20.17 -8.48 -8.78
C ALA A 274 -20.98 -8.29 -7.49
N PHE A 275 -22.30 -8.33 -7.59
CA PHE A 275 -23.21 -8.17 -6.46
C PHE A 275 -23.40 -9.45 -5.64
N ALA A 276 -23.18 -10.62 -6.26
CA ALA A 276 -23.20 -11.93 -5.61
C ALA A 276 -21.79 -12.43 -5.22
N HIS A 277 -20.77 -11.57 -5.30
CA HIS A 277 -19.39 -11.96 -4.97
C HIS A 277 -19.27 -12.33 -3.48
N PRO A 278 -18.64 -13.49 -3.13
CA PRO A 278 -18.70 -14.05 -1.78
C PRO A 278 -18.03 -13.20 -0.70
N SER A 279 -17.12 -12.31 -1.07
CA SER A 279 -16.31 -11.56 -0.11
C SER A 279 -16.32 -10.04 -0.32
N LEU A 280 -16.83 -9.54 -1.47
CA LEU A 280 -16.73 -8.13 -1.84
C LEU A 280 -17.63 -7.28 -0.95
N GLN A 281 -17.01 -6.33 -0.23
CA GLN A 281 -17.67 -5.43 0.72
C GLN A 281 -17.77 -4.01 0.20
N GLN A 282 -16.79 -3.57 -0.59
CA GLN A 282 -16.76 -2.23 -1.16
C GLN A 282 -16.48 -2.31 -2.65
N LEU A 283 -17.43 -1.84 -3.43
CA LEU A 283 -17.32 -1.71 -4.88
C LEU A 283 -17.47 -0.23 -5.26
N ARG A 284 -16.36 0.40 -5.63
CA ARG A 284 -16.33 1.79 -6.05
C ARG A 284 -15.88 1.90 -7.50
N LEU A 285 -16.81 2.22 -8.36
CA LEU A 285 -16.64 2.41 -9.80
C LEU A 285 -17.11 3.81 -10.24
N GLY A 286 -17.22 4.75 -9.32
CA GLY A 286 -17.65 6.12 -9.59
C GLY A 286 -16.75 6.84 -10.59
N SER A 287 -17.32 7.82 -11.33
CA SER A 287 -16.58 8.63 -12.32
C SER A 287 -15.85 7.78 -13.37
N ASN A 288 -16.61 6.89 -14.05
CA ASN A 288 -16.18 6.03 -15.14
C ASN A 288 -17.09 6.19 -16.38
N LYS A 289 -17.04 5.26 -17.32
CA LYS A 289 -17.83 5.27 -18.55
C LYS A 289 -18.80 4.08 -18.66
N LEU A 290 -19.21 3.51 -17.52
CA LEU A 290 -20.12 2.36 -17.44
C LEU A 290 -21.50 2.70 -18.01
N GLY A 291 -22.10 1.76 -18.77
CA GLY A 291 -23.35 1.97 -19.51
C GLY A 291 -24.59 1.33 -18.88
N THR A 292 -24.44 0.16 -18.28
CA THR A 292 -25.56 -0.63 -17.74
C THR A 292 -25.17 -1.35 -16.44
N VAL A 293 -26.19 -1.77 -15.71
CA VAL A 293 -26.06 -2.64 -14.53
C VAL A 293 -26.86 -3.91 -14.80
N GLU A 294 -26.25 -5.06 -14.66
CA GLU A 294 -26.95 -6.34 -14.72
C GLU A 294 -27.55 -6.66 -13.34
N GLU A 295 -28.71 -7.34 -13.33
CA GLU A 295 -29.30 -7.81 -12.08
C GLU A 295 -28.46 -8.94 -11.47
N ALA A 296 -28.38 -8.99 -10.15
CA ALA A 296 -27.73 -10.09 -9.45
C ALA A 296 -28.47 -11.42 -9.69
N PRO A 297 -27.76 -12.56 -9.86
CA PRO A 297 -28.40 -13.86 -10.14
C PRO A 297 -29.44 -14.29 -9.10
N ASP A 298 -29.25 -13.90 -7.83
CA ASP A 298 -30.11 -14.19 -6.69
C ASP A 298 -30.95 -12.99 -6.23
N GLY A 299 -31.06 -11.96 -7.08
CA GLY A 299 -31.72 -10.70 -6.73
C GLY A 299 -30.98 -9.87 -5.68
N GLY A 300 -29.74 -10.20 -5.36
CA GLY A 300 -28.90 -9.48 -4.39
C GLY A 300 -28.93 -10.03 -2.96
N ALA A 301 -29.63 -11.14 -2.72
CA ALA A 301 -29.83 -11.69 -1.38
C ALA A 301 -28.53 -12.19 -0.71
N SER A 302 -27.57 -12.72 -1.48
CA SER A 302 -26.29 -13.21 -0.97
C SER A 302 -25.19 -12.13 -0.87
N SER A 303 -25.48 -10.89 -1.29
CA SER A 303 -24.51 -9.83 -1.39
C SER A 303 -23.82 -9.51 -0.05
N GLN A 304 -22.51 -9.42 -0.07
CA GLN A 304 -21.68 -8.98 1.06
C GLN A 304 -21.37 -7.48 1.03
N LEU A 305 -21.87 -6.75 0.02
CA LEU A 305 -21.60 -5.32 -0.14
C LEU A 305 -22.15 -4.50 1.03
N ILE A 306 -21.29 -3.62 1.53
CA ILE A 306 -21.57 -2.59 2.52
C ILE A 306 -21.66 -1.23 1.84
N GLU A 307 -20.83 -1.05 0.81
CA GLU A 307 -20.73 0.18 0.03
C GLU A 307 -20.70 -0.12 -1.46
N LEU A 308 -21.55 0.59 -2.21
CA LEU A 308 -21.63 0.58 -3.67
C LEU A 308 -21.61 2.03 -4.17
N ASP A 309 -20.52 2.43 -4.85
CA ASP A 309 -20.44 3.73 -5.53
C ASP A 309 -20.33 3.54 -7.04
N LEU A 310 -21.35 3.95 -7.76
CA LEU A 310 -21.46 3.99 -9.21
C LEU A 310 -21.73 5.40 -9.74
N GLY A 311 -21.59 6.42 -8.90
CA GLY A 311 -21.85 7.83 -9.21
C GLY A 311 -21.00 8.33 -10.38
N GLY A 312 -21.53 9.28 -11.18
CA GLY A 312 -20.77 9.89 -12.26
C GLY A 312 -20.44 8.95 -13.43
N ASN A 313 -21.38 8.07 -13.81
CA ASN A 313 -21.26 7.18 -14.95
C ASN A 313 -22.28 7.51 -16.07
N ARG A 314 -22.50 6.58 -17.00
CA ARG A 314 -23.48 6.71 -18.08
C ARG A 314 -24.59 5.66 -17.96
N LEU A 315 -24.83 5.16 -16.74
CA LEU A 315 -25.75 4.07 -16.46
C LEU A 315 -27.17 4.45 -16.83
N THR A 316 -27.83 3.61 -17.61
CA THR A 316 -29.18 3.81 -18.14
C THR A 316 -30.15 2.76 -17.60
N GLY A 317 -31.45 2.93 -17.91
CA GLY A 317 -32.50 2.04 -17.46
C GLY A 317 -33.14 2.49 -16.15
N ARG A 318 -33.76 1.56 -15.43
CA ARG A 318 -34.35 1.80 -14.11
C ARG A 318 -33.29 1.58 -13.01
N LEU A 319 -33.56 2.11 -11.83
CA LEU A 319 -32.75 1.78 -10.66
C LEU A 319 -32.77 0.25 -10.42
N PRO A 320 -31.58 -0.40 -10.23
CA PRO A 320 -31.50 -1.86 -10.14
C PRO A 320 -32.22 -2.38 -8.89
N GLY A 321 -33.17 -3.29 -9.07
CA GLY A 321 -33.95 -3.86 -7.96
C GLY A 321 -33.10 -4.60 -6.94
N CYS A 322 -32.08 -5.31 -7.41
CA CYS A 322 -31.16 -6.08 -6.58
C CYS A 322 -30.41 -5.23 -5.54
N VAL A 323 -30.10 -3.96 -5.84
CA VAL A 323 -29.40 -3.05 -4.89
C VAL A 323 -30.23 -2.83 -3.63
N ALA A 324 -31.56 -2.67 -3.77
CA ALA A 324 -32.45 -2.52 -2.62
C ALA A 324 -32.62 -3.81 -1.81
N ALA A 325 -32.31 -4.96 -2.39
CA ALA A 325 -32.43 -6.27 -1.73
C ALA A 325 -31.16 -6.71 -0.99
N MET A 326 -30.01 -6.06 -1.25
CA MET A 326 -28.74 -6.44 -0.62
C MET A 326 -28.74 -6.24 0.91
N PRO A 327 -28.56 -7.28 1.72
CA PRO A 327 -28.88 -7.19 3.14
C PRO A 327 -27.94 -6.26 3.95
N ARG A 328 -26.67 -6.14 3.56
CA ARG A 328 -25.63 -5.41 4.32
C ARG A 328 -25.32 -4.04 3.74
N LEU A 329 -25.90 -3.67 2.61
CA LEU A 329 -25.56 -2.46 1.87
C LEU A 329 -26.08 -1.21 2.61
N ALA A 330 -25.19 -0.35 3.07
CA ALA A 330 -25.51 0.85 3.83
C ALA A 330 -25.23 2.15 3.06
N VAL A 331 -24.25 2.16 2.14
CA VAL A 331 -23.87 3.33 1.37
C VAL A 331 -24.07 3.06 -0.11
N VAL A 332 -24.90 3.89 -0.78
CA VAL A 332 -25.29 3.73 -2.19
C VAL A 332 -25.10 5.05 -2.93
N GLY A 333 -24.16 5.08 -3.87
CA GLY A 333 -23.93 6.16 -4.81
C GLY A 333 -24.37 5.76 -6.21
N LEU A 334 -25.48 6.34 -6.69
CA LEU A 334 -26.01 6.19 -8.05
C LEU A 334 -26.21 7.55 -8.73
N ASP A 335 -25.73 8.61 -8.11
CA ASP A 335 -25.87 9.98 -8.56
C ASP A 335 -25.15 10.23 -9.90
N ARG A 336 -25.55 11.32 -10.59
CA ARG A 336 -24.92 11.73 -11.86
C ARG A 336 -24.79 10.59 -12.87
N ASN A 337 -25.93 9.92 -13.12
CA ASN A 337 -26.09 8.86 -14.14
C ASN A 337 -27.27 9.21 -15.09
N ARG A 338 -27.74 8.22 -15.83
CA ARG A 338 -28.89 8.38 -16.76
C ARG A 338 -30.04 7.43 -16.40
N PHE A 339 -30.17 7.07 -15.11
CA PHE A 339 -31.31 6.26 -14.67
C PHE A 339 -32.62 7.02 -14.85
N ALA A 340 -33.66 6.32 -15.29
CA ALA A 340 -34.99 6.87 -15.57
C ALA A 340 -36.08 6.09 -14.85
N GLY A 341 -37.29 6.65 -14.83
CA GLY A 341 -38.46 6.03 -14.18
C GLY A 341 -38.57 6.39 -12.70
N GLY A 342 -39.48 5.75 -11.99
CA GLY A 342 -39.72 6.05 -10.56
C GLY A 342 -38.69 5.44 -9.63
N ILE A 343 -38.60 5.99 -8.42
CA ILE A 343 -37.82 5.39 -7.34
C ILE A 343 -38.60 4.20 -6.78
N PRO A 344 -38.08 2.97 -6.82
CA PRO A 344 -38.75 1.81 -6.27
C PRO A 344 -39.05 1.94 -4.78
N ASN A 345 -40.21 1.44 -4.33
CA ASN A 345 -40.64 1.55 -2.93
C ASN A 345 -39.61 0.92 -1.95
N GLN A 346 -38.88 -0.12 -2.38
CA GLN A 346 -37.87 -0.78 -1.56
C GLN A 346 -36.71 0.18 -1.21
N TYR A 347 -36.29 1.04 -2.14
CA TYR A 347 -35.28 2.07 -1.85
C TYR A 347 -35.77 3.05 -0.79
N ALA A 348 -37.02 3.46 -0.93
CA ALA A 348 -37.65 4.39 0.00
C ALA A 348 -37.82 3.78 1.41
N ALA A 349 -38.27 2.54 1.48
CA ALA A 349 -38.42 1.84 2.75
C ALA A 349 -37.10 1.71 3.52
N ARG A 350 -35.99 1.40 2.80
CA ARG A 350 -34.67 1.30 3.43
C ARG A 350 -34.07 2.66 3.82
N ALA A 351 -34.35 3.70 3.05
CA ALA A 351 -33.87 5.06 3.34
C ALA A 351 -34.59 5.69 4.54
N ALA A 352 -35.83 5.27 4.82
CA ALA A 352 -36.66 5.80 5.90
C ALA A 352 -36.70 4.88 7.14
N ALA A 353 -35.94 3.80 7.17
CA ALA A 353 -35.96 2.86 8.29
C ALA A 353 -35.14 3.40 9.48
N ASP A 354 -35.72 3.32 10.67
CA ASP A 354 -35.10 3.80 11.91
C ASP A 354 -34.02 2.85 12.48
N GLY A 355 -33.86 1.65 11.90
CA GLY A 355 -32.88 0.68 12.35
C GLY A 355 -32.82 -0.59 11.49
N PRO A 356 -31.88 -1.50 11.81
CA PRO A 356 -31.74 -2.78 11.11
C PRO A 356 -32.98 -3.65 11.27
N THR A 357 -33.30 -4.42 10.23
CA THR A 357 -34.35 -5.45 10.26
C THR A 357 -33.69 -6.83 10.10
N ASP A 358 -34.48 -7.90 10.23
CA ASP A 358 -34.00 -9.27 9.97
C ASP A 358 -33.57 -9.49 8.49
N LYS A 359 -34.00 -8.60 7.59
CA LYS A 359 -33.74 -8.72 6.15
C LYS A 359 -32.60 -7.82 5.64
N TRP A 360 -32.44 -6.63 6.20
CA TRP A 360 -31.47 -5.66 5.71
C TRP A 360 -31.19 -4.53 6.73
N VAL A 361 -30.03 -3.86 6.55
CA VAL A 361 -29.69 -2.62 7.27
C VAL A 361 -30.28 -1.40 6.53
N PRO A 362 -30.61 -0.29 7.21
CA PRO A 362 -30.99 0.98 6.56
C PRO A 362 -29.91 1.52 5.63
N PHE A 363 -30.30 2.33 4.65
CA PHE A 363 -29.33 3.14 3.94
C PHE A 363 -28.89 4.33 4.81
N VAL A 364 -27.63 4.31 5.21
CA VAL A 364 -26.98 5.45 5.90
C VAL A 364 -26.78 6.60 4.92
N ARG A 365 -26.52 6.27 3.63
CA ARG A 365 -26.37 7.23 2.55
C ARG A 365 -26.94 6.67 1.27
N LEU A 366 -27.84 7.46 0.65
CA LEU A 366 -28.42 7.16 -0.67
C LEU A 366 -28.31 8.40 -1.56
N MET A 367 -27.49 8.32 -2.61
CA MET A 367 -27.26 9.42 -3.54
C MET A 367 -27.87 9.06 -4.90
N LEU A 368 -28.93 9.77 -5.32
CA LEU A 368 -29.68 9.55 -6.57
C LEU A 368 -29.74 10.80 -7.45
N GLN A 369 -29.23 11.94 -6.99
CA GLN A 369 -29.32 13.23 -7.69
C GLN A 369 -28.61 13.20 -9.06
N GLY A 370 -29.04 14.06 -9.99
CA GLY A 370 -28.41 14.14 -11.33
C GLY A 370 -28.71 12.93 -12.21
N ASN A 371 -29.92 12.35 -12.08
CA ASN A 371 -30.50 11.32 -12.95
C ASN A 371 -31.76 11.84 -13.65
N PHE A 372 -32.38 11.02 -14.49
CA PHE A 372 -33.64 11.30 -15.15
C PHE A 372 -34.84 10.65 -14.42
N LEU A 373 -34.74 10.52 -13.10
CA LEU A 373 -35.81 9.92 -12.29
C LEU A 373 -37.04 10.81 -12.31
N CYS A 374 -38.23 10.20 -12.49
CA CYS A 374 -39.49 10.89 -12.58
C CYS A 374 -40.59 10.13 -11.83
N GLY A 375 -41.75 10.77 -11.60
CA GLY A 375 -42.89 10.20 -10.91
C GLY A 375 -43.06 10.72 -9.48
N ALA A 376 -44.06 10.22 -8.77
CA ALA A 376 -44.31 10.60 -7.39
C ALA A 376 -43.23 10.06 -6.47
N LEU A 377 -42.73 10.90 -5.58
CA LEU A 377 -41.84 10.42 -4.49
C LEU A 377 -42.63 9.44 -3.60
N PRO A 378 -42.08 8.28 -3.29
CA PRO A 378 -42.62 7.42 -2.26
C PRO A 378 -42.87 8.18 -0.96
N SER A 379 -43.96 7.86 -0.27
CA SER A 379 -44.39 8.59 0.94
C SER A 379 -43.30 8.67 2.02
N GLN A 380 -42.53 7.61 2.16
CA GLN A 380 -41.41 7.51 3.12
C GLN A 380 -40.30 8.53 2.84
N LEU A 381 -40.00 8.83 1.57
CA LEU A 381 -38.98 9.83 1.19
C LEU A 381 -39.49 11.26 1.27
N ARG A 382 -40.81 11.49 1.31
CA ARG A 382 -41.39 12.85 1.44
C ARG A 382 -41.06 13.49 2.78
N GLN A 383 -41.01 12.70 3.86
CA GLN A 383 -40.64 13.16 5.19
C GLN A 383 -39.15 13.56 5.27
N LEU A 384 -38.25 12.82 4.59
CA LEU A 384 -36.81 13.15 4.54
C LEU A 384 -36.47 14.39 3.73
N LYS A 385 -37.40 14.90 2.92
CA LYS A 385 -37.22 16.13 2.13
C LYS A 385 -37.13 17.39 2.98
N GLU A 386 -37.78 17.42 4.14
CA GLU A 386 -37.73 18.54 5.08
C GLU A 386 -36.37 18.65 5.75
N ASP A 387 -35.63 17.57 5.89
CA ASP A 387 -34.29 17.52 6.50
C ASP A 387 -33.14 17.71 5.48
N GLY A 388 -33.43 18.09 4.24
CA GLY A 388 -32.41 18.40 3.21
C GLY A 388 -31.68 17.20 2.59
N ALA A 389 -32.07 15.97 2.92
CA ALA A 389 -31.38 14.74 2.48
C ALA A 389 -31.70 14.30 1.04
N VAL A 390 -32.79 14.77 0.43
CA VAL A 390 -33.18 14.41 -0.95
C VAL A 390 -33.46 15.64 -1.78
N LYS A 391 -32.53 16.05 -2.64
CA LYS A 391 -32.78 17.04 -3.69
C LYS A 391 -33.25 16.33 -4.97
N CYS A 392 -34.55 16.34 -5.24
CA CYS A 392 -35.10 15.96 -6.52
C CYS A 392 -35.01 17.17 -7.48
N ARG A 393 -34.35 17.04 -8.60
CA ARG A 393 -34.51 17.86 -9.80
C ARG A 393 -34.84 16.96 -10.96
#